data_3a1ec0a6ee50dff36987e0ab403c729d
#
_entry.id   3a1ec0a6ee50dff36987e0ab403c729d
#
_cell.length_a   1.000
_cell.length_b   1.000
_cell.length_c   1.000
_cell.angle_alpha   90.00
_cell.angle_beta   90.00
_cell.angle_gamma   90.00
#
_symmetry.space_group_name_H-M   'P 1'
#
loop_
_entity.id
_entity.type
_entity.pdbx_description
1 polymer ?
#
loop_
_entity_poly.entity_id
_entity_poly.type
_entity_poly.pdbx_seq_one_letter_code
_entity_poly.pdbx_strand_id
1 'polypeptide(L)'
;MENVISPGVTSSSAKDDRQLIENTMTYKLADKNLLEDTSWIKPGLASWEWWNGATPYGPDVNFVAGCNLDTYKYFIDFASHYKVPYIIMDEGWAKSTKDPYTPNPDVDLHELIRYGKEKNVGIVLWLTWLAVENNFELFETFENWGIKGVKIDFMDRSDQWMVNYYEKVAKEAAKHHLFVDFHGSFKPAGLEYKYPNVLSYEGVRGMEQMGGCKPDNSVYLPFMRNAVGPMDYTPGAMFSMQPEVYRCERPNSASIGTRAYQMALFVIFESGLQMMADNPTLYYRNEECTRFITQVPQTWDETIALEAKAGEYAIVAKRKGDKWYIGGMTNNQQKERTFDLDFSFLKGGKTYRMTSFEDGINAGHQAMDYRKKRTYAEKGRENQHTSCTEWWFRCYYRIAGNKSISAGMPEAE
;
A
#
# COMPACT_ATOMS: atom_id res chain seq x y z
N MET A 1 1.86 43.98 7.29
CA MET A 1 2.47 42.98 8.19
C MET A 1 1.77 41.69 7.90
N GLU A 2 2.42 40.79 7.20
CA GLU A 2 1.93 39.45 7.05
C GLU A 2 1.95 38.76 8.42
N ASN A 3 0.84 38.16 8.82
CA ASN A 3 0.76 37.37 10.03
C ASN A 3 1.64 36.13 9.85
N VAL A 4 2.82 36.14 10.42
CA VAL A 4 3.67 34.94 10.50
C VAL A 4 3.02 34.01 11.50
N ILE A 5 2.32 33.00 11.01
CA ILE A 5 1.82 31.91 11.85
C ILE A 5 3.01 31.02 12.16
N SER A 6 3.43 30.98 13.41
CA SER A 6 4.46 30.03 13.86
C SER A 6 3.93 28.60 13.74
N PRO A 7 4.70 27.66 13.16
CA PRO A 7 4.28 26.27 13.08
C PRO A 7 4.09 25.70 14.49
N GLY A 8 2.94 25.11 14.74
CA GLY A 8 2.68 24.39 15.97
C GLY A 8 3.47 23.08 16.02
N VAL A 9 4.00 22.73 17.18
CA VAL A 9 4.57 21.41 17.45
C VAL A 9 3.54 20.60 18.25
N THR A 10 3.16 19.45 17.73
CA THR A 10 2.26 18.52 18.42
C THR A 10 3.05 17.32 18.89
N SER A 11 2.94 16.99 20.18
CA SER A 11 3.46 15.77 20.77
C SER A 11 2.30 14.86 21.15
N SER A 12 2.33 13.61 20.69
CA SER A 12 1.39 12.57 21.13
C SER A 12 2.06 11.68 22.15
N SER A 13 1.38 11.47 23.29
CA SER A 13 1.80 10.50 24.29
C SER A 13 0.65 9.55 24.60
N ALA A 14 0.96 8.29 24.85
CA ALA A 14 -0.02 7.26 25.12
C ALA A 14 0.39 6.43 26.35
N LYS A 15 -0.60 5.90 27.07
CA LYS A 15 -0.35 4.96 28.19
C LYS A 15 -0.10 3.54 27.70
N ASP A 16 -0.57 3.23 26.50
CA ASP A 16 -0.49 1.93 25.86
C ASP A 16 -0.11 2.15 24.38
N ASP A 17 0.82 1.39 23.88
CA ASP A 17 1.34 1.53 22.51
C ASP A 17 0.27 1.34 21.43
N ARG A 18 -0.80 0.58 21.71
CA ARG A 18 -1.95 0.44 20.82
C ARG A 18 -2.59 1.77 20.49
N GLN A 19 -2.66 2.70 21.44
CA GLN A 19 -3.23 4.02 21.25
C GLN A 19 -2.43 4.90 20.27
N LEU A 20 -1.14 4.60 20.05
CA LEU A 20 -0.33 5.29 19.04
C LEU A 20 -0.77 4.88 17.62
N ILE A 21 -1.09 3.61 17.42
CA ILE A 21 -1.58 3.10 16.13
C ILE A 21 -2.97 3.67 15.81
N GLU A 22 -3.83 3.79 16.83
CA GLU A 22 -5.19 4.32 16.70
C GLU A 22 -5.25 5.86 16.70
N ASN A 23 -4.09 6.51 16.72
CA ASN A 23 -4.00 7.95 16.84
C ASN A 23 -4.60 8.68 15.62
N THR A 24 -5.51 9.62 15.88
CA THR A 24 -6.13 10.48 14.87
C THR A 24 -5.86 11.98 15.10
N MET A 25 -4.85 12.29 15.93
CA MET A 25 -4.61 13.66 16.35
C MET A 25 -4.25 14.58 15.18
N THR A 26 -3.47 14.07 14.21
CA THR A 26 -3.10 14.84 13.01
C THR A 26 -4.35 15.33 12.28
N TYR A 27 -5.34 14.47 12.09
CA TYR A 27 -6.60 14.83 11.42
C TYR A 27 -7.49 15.77 12.23
N LYS A 28 -7.48 15.64 13.56
CA LYS A 28 -8.23 16.54 14.45
C LYS A 28 -7.66 17.96 14.48
N LEU A 29 -6.37 18.10 14.20
CA LEU A 29 -5.66 19.38 14.16
C LEU A 29 -5.53 19.96 12.74
N ALA A 30 -5.79 19.16 11.72
CA ALA A 30 -5.73 19.58 10.34
C ALA A 30 -6.82 20.61 9.99
N ASP A 31 -6.56 21.43 9.00
CA ASP A 31 -7.55 22.30 8.39
C ASP A 31 -8.72 21.49 7.82
N LYS A 32 -9.89 22.09 7.75
CA LYS A 32 -11.07 21.46 7.14
C LYS A 32 -10.85 21.20 5.65
N ASN A 33 -11.50 20.14 5.16
CA ASN A 33 -11.55 19.86 3.73
C ASN A 33 -12.04 21.07 2.93
N LEU A 34 -11.30 21.42 1.89
CA LEU A 34 -11.60 22.56 1.00
C LEU A 34 -12.21 22.11 -0.35
N LEU A 35 -12.34 20.82 -0.61
CA LEU A 35 -12.95 20.32 -1.83
C LEU A 35 -14.45 20.14 -1.62
N GLU A 36 -15.27 20.77 -2.46
CA GLU A 36 -16.74 20.63 -2.44
C GLU A 36 -17.19 19.25 -2.92
N ASP A 37 -16.55 18.72 -3.97
CA ASP A 37 -16.78 17.37 -4.49
C ASP A 37 -15.52 16.52 -4.36
N THR A 38 -15.65 15.42 -3.62
CA THR A 38 -14.62 14.38 -3.47
C THR A 38 -15.02 13.06 -4.11
N SER A 39 -16.15 13.00 -4.80
CA SER A 39 -16.71 11.76 -5.35
C SER A 39 -15.85 11.12 -6.44
N TRP A 40 -15.03 11.92 -7.11
CA TRP A 40 -14.08 11.49 -8.13
C TRP A 40 -12.79 10.86 -7.56
N ILE A 41 -12.47 11.13 -6.28
CA ILE A 41 -11.30 10.58 -5.60
C ILE A 41 -11.55 9.11 -5.28
N LYS A 42 -10.75 8.22 -5.85
CA LYS A 42 -10.91 6.77 -5.67
C LYS A 42 -9.60 6.15 -5.16
N PRO A 43 -9.43 6.03 -3.83
CA PRO A 43 -8.31 5.27 -3.29
C PRO A 43 -8.27 3.84 -3.82
N GLY A 44 -7.09 3.31 -4.08
CA GLY A 44 -6.96 1.99 -4.68
C GLY A 44 -5.53 1.46 -4.70
N LEU A 45 -5.41 0.21 -5.13
CA LEU A 45 -4.11 -0.41 -5.44
C LEU A 45 -3.60 0.08 -6.79
N ALA A 46 -2.29 0.08 -6.95
CA ALA A 46 -1.63 0.33 -8.23
C ALA A 46 -0.56 -0.73 -8.50
N SER A 47 -0.52 -1.27 -9.71
CA SER A 47 0.62 -2.06 -10.17
C SER A 47 1.72 -1.11 -10.63
N TRP A 48 2.97 -1.38 -10.22
CA TRP A 48 4.09 -0.46 -10.38
C TRP A 48 5.33 -1.21 -10.88
N GLU A 49 6.01 -0.70 -11.89
CA GLU A 49 7.04 -1.43 -12.62
C GLU A 49 8.47 -1.10 -12.19
N TRP A 50 8.71 0.04 -11.53
CA TRP A 50 10.07 0.53 -11.28
C TRP A 50 10.90 -0.43 -10.42
N TRP A 51 10.36 -0.91 -9.31
CA TRP A 51 11.06 -1.79 -8.38
C TRP A 51 11.51 -3.10 -9.02
N ASN A 52 10.67 -3.66 -9.90
CA ASN A 52 10.94 -4.91 -10.60
C ASN A 52 11.64 -4.73 -11.96
N GLY A 53 11.96 -3.47 -12.35
CA GLY A 53 12.71 -3.12 -13.56
C GLY A 53 11.90 -3.25 -14.86
N ALA A 54 10.58 -3.21 -14.80
CA ALA A 54 9.68 -3.38 -15.95
C ALA A 54 10.00 -4.65 -16.78
N THR A 55 10.35 -5.75 -16.09
CA THR A 55 10.83 -6.98 -16.74
C THR A 55 9.96 -8.19 -16.41
N PRO A 56 8.68 -8.25 -16.85
CA PRO A 56 7.92 -9.47 -16.81
C PRO A 56 8.61 -10.56 -17.64
N TYR A 57 8.38 -11.82 -17.27
CA TYR A 57 9.01 -12.98 -17.92
C TYR A 57 8.12 -14.22 -17.80
N GLY A 58 8.31 -15.17 -18.67
CA GLY A 58 7.57 -16.43 -18.64
C GLY A 58 7.00 -16.82 -20.01
N PRO A 59 6.27 -17.94 -20.09
CA PRO A 59 5.76 -18.45 -21.36
C PRO A 59 4.65 -17.59 -21.98
N ASP A 60 4.05 -16.71 -21.21
CA ASP A 60 3.02 -15.75 -21.60
C ASP A 60 3.59 -14.38 -22.02
N VAL A 61 4.91 -14.17 -21.91
CA VAL A 61 5.60 -12.96 -22.33
C VAL A 61 6.29 -13.25 -23.67
N ASN A 62 5.67 -12.84 -24.76
CA ASN A 62 6.14 -13.06 -26.14
C ASN A 62 6.72 -11.78 -26.78
N PHE A 63 7.11 -10.81 -25.98
CA PHE A 63 7.68 -9.52 -26.36
C PHE A 63 8.98 -9.25 -25.59
N VAL A 64 9.74 -8.26 -26.01
CA VAL A 64 10.93 -7.78 -25.30
C VAL A 64 10.47 -6.88 -24.15
N ALA A 65 10.71 -7.32 -22.91
CA ALA A 65 10.35 -6.57 -21.71
C ALA A 65 11.21 -5.31 -21.54
N GLY A 66 10.65 -4.28 -20.94
CA GLY A 66 11.28 -2.99 -20.70
C GLY A 66 10.27 -1.86 -20.67
N CYS A 67 10.72 -0.61 -20.67
CA CYS A 67 9.85 0.55 -20.74
C CYS A 67 9.31 0.75 -22.17
N ASN A 68 8.28 -0.02 -22.53
CA ASN A 68 7.66 -0.04 -23.84
C ASN A 68 6.16 -0.39 -23.80
N LEU A 69 5.49 -0.19 -24.94
CA LEU A 69 4.05 -0.39 -25.09
C LEU A 69 3.57 -1.77 -24.63
N ASP A 70 4.25 -2.84 -25.06
CA ASP A 70 3.80 -4.22 -24.78
C ASP A 70 3.92 -4.56 -23.30
N THR A 71 4.99 -4.13 -22.66
CA THR A 71 5.18 -4.28 -21.20
C THR A 71 4.07 -3.59 -20.44
N TYR A 72 3.76 -2.33 -20.74
CA TYR A 72 2.68 -1.63 -20.04
C TYR A 72 1.30 -2.21 -20.33
N LYS A 73 1.04 -2.73 -21.53
CA LYS A 73 -0.18 -3.50 -21.80
C LYS A 73 -0.27 -4.75 -20.92
N TYR A 74 0.82 -5.45 -20.70
CA TYR A 74 0.86 -6.60 -19.80
C TYR A 74 0.55 -6.21 -18.34
N PHE A 75 1.07 -5.07 -17.87
CA PHE A 75 0.72 -4.53 -16.55
C PHE A 75 -0.75 -4.12 -16.46
N ILE A 76 -1.31 -3.52 -17.51
CA ILE A 76 -2.74 -3.17 -17.59
C ILE A 76 -3.61 -4.42 -17.57
N ASP A 77 -3.26 -5.47 -18.33
CA ASP A 77 -4.00 -6.74 -18.34
C ASP A 77 -3.99 -7.43 -16.98
N PHE A 78 -2.85 -7.43 -16.30
CA PHE A 78 -2.74 -7.89 -14.92
C PHE A 78 -3.67 -7.09 -13.99
N ALA A 79 -3.58 -5.78 -14.03
CA ALA A 79 -4.40 -4.90 -13.21
C ALA A 79 -5.90 -5.13 -13.44
N SER A 80 -6.31 -5.24 -14.70
CA SER A 80 -7.69 -5.55 -15.08
C SER A 80 -8.15 -6.91 -14.57
N HIS A 81 -7.31 -7.96 -14.73
CA HIS A 81 -7.63 -9.32 -14.30
C HIS A 81 -7.92 -9.40 -12.80
N TYR A 82 -7.12 -8.73 -11.99
CA TYR A 82 -7.26 -8.72 -10.54
C TYR A 82 -8.10 -7.55 -9.98
N LYS A 83 -8.66 -6.71 -10.86
CA LYS A 83 -9.43 -5.50 -10.50
C LYS A 83 -8.60 -4.49 -9.69
N VAL A 84 -7.33 -4.40 -9.98
CA VAL A 84 -6.46 -3.34 -9.52
C VAL A 84 -6.78 -2.08 -10.33
N PRO A 85 -7.21 -0.97 -9.71
CA PRO A 85 -7.77 0.15 -10.46
C PRO A 85 -6.72 0.97 -11.22
N TYR A 86 -5.44 0.85 -10.88
CA TYR A 86 -4.39 1.71 -11.45
C TYR A 86 -3.13 0.95 -11.84
N ILE A 87 -2.41 1.52 -12.80
CA ILE A 87 -0.97 1.32 -12.96
C ILE A 87 -0.26 2.65 -12.74
N ILE A 88 0.96 2.61 -12.20
CA ILE A 88 1.86 3.75 -12.17
C ILE A 88 2.90 3.53 -13.26
N MET A 89 3.05 4.50 -14.12
CA MET A 89 4.14 4.57 -15.10
C MET A 89 5.21 5.48 -14.50
N ASP A 90 6.30 4.87 -14.03
CA ASP A 90 7.40 5.54 -13.37
C ASP A 90 8.36 6.20 -14.37
N GLU A 91 9.58 6.57 -13.97
CA GLU A 91 10.55 7.20 -14.84
C GLU A 91 10.74 6.42 -16.14
N GLY A 92 10.65 7.11 -17.29
CA GLY A 92 10.81 6.52 -18.63
C GLY A 92 9.57 6.59 -19.51
N TRP A 93 8.39 6.89 -18.99
CA TRP A 93 7.18 7.09 -19.79
C TRP A 93 7.28 8.34 -20.68
N ALA A 94 8.01 9.37 -20.24
CA ALA A 94 8.30 10.57 -21.00
C ALA A 94 9.71 10.49 -21.61
N LYS A 95 9.93 11.21 -22.68
CA LYS A 95 11.23 11.31 -23.37
C LYS A 95 12.32 11.88 -22.46
N SER A 96 11.94 12.70 -21.48
CA SER A 96 12.85 13.34 -20.53
C SER A 96 12.13 13.64 -19.23
N THR A 97 12.82 13.53 -18.12
CA THR A 97 12.30 13.91 -16.79
C THR A 97 12.01 15.41 -16.62
N LYS A 98 12.42 16.23 -17.61
CA LYS A 98 12.22 17.68 -17.66
C LYS A 98 11.09 18.09 -18.60
N ASP A 99 10.64 17.20 -19.47
CA ASP A 99 9.59 17.46 -20.45
C ASP A 99 8.39 16.53 -20.18
N PRO A 100 7.40 17.01 -19.44
CA PRO A 100 6.21 16.22 -19.11
C PRO A 100 5.16 16.15 -20.25
N TYR A 101 5.43 16.76 -21.39
CA TYR A 101 4.48 16.85 -22.50
C TYR A 101 4.80 15.90 -23.66
N THR A 102 6.04 15.42 -23.75
CA THR A 102 6.48 14.55 -24.83
C THR A 102 6.64 13.11 -24.32
N PRO A 103 5.67 12.22 -24.63
CA PRO A 103 5.81 10.80 -24.31
C PRO A 103 7.05 10.18 -24.97
N ASN A 104 7.60 9.16 -24.33
CA ASN A 104 8.60 8.29 -24.92
C ASN A 104 7.98 7.57 -26.14
N PRO A 105 8.56 7.64 -27.33
CA PRO A 105 7.99 7.03 -28.53
C PRO A 105 7.84 5.50 -28.44
N ASP A 106 8.66 4.82 -27.63
CA ASP A 106 8.57 3.36 -27.43
C ASP A 106 7.39 2.97 -26.54
N VAL A 107 6.82 3.94 -25.80
CA VAL A 107 5.74 3.70 -24.81
C VAL A 107 4.35 3.87 -25.43
N ASP A 108 4.16 4.83 -26.34
CA ASP A 108 2.85 5.23 -26.88
C ASP A 108 1.80 5.45 -25.77
N LEU A 109 2.00 6.49 -24.98
CA LEU A 109 1.16 6.82 -23.85
C LEU A 109 -0.33 6.94 -24.20
N HIS A 110 -0.67 7.55 -25.33
CA HIS A 110 -2.07 7.76 -25.72
C HIS A 110 -2.78 6.45 -26.03
N GLU A 111 -2.09 5.50 -26.67
CA GLU A 111 -2.60 4.14 -26.87
C GLU A 111 -2.79 3.43 -25.51
N LEU A 112 -1.85 3.58 -24.56
CA LEU A 112 -1.98 2.99 -23.22
C LEU A 112 -3.16 3.58 -22.44
N ILE A 113 -3.41 4.89 -22.55
CA ILE A 113 -4.57 5.53 -21.91
C ILE A 113 -5.87 4.96 -22.49
N ARG A 114 -5.95 4.83 -23.82
CA ARG A 114 -7.10 4.22 -24.49
C ARG A 114 -7.31 2.78 -24.03
N TYR A 115 -6.25 1.97 -24.06
CA TYR A 115 -6.27 0.57 -23.68
C TYR A 115 -6.65 0.39 -22.20
N GLY A 116 -6.06 1.19 -21.30
CA GLY A 116 -6.40 1.21 -19.88
C GLY A 116 -7.89 1.53 -19.65
N LYS A 117 -8.43 2.52 -20.36
CA LYS A 117 -9.86 2.86 -20.30
C LYS A 117 -10.74 1.68 -20.70
N GLU A 118 -10.41 0.95 -21.76
CA GLU A 118 -11.15 -0.25 -22.20
C GLU A 118 -11.09 -1.37 -21.16
N LYS A 119 -9.99 -1.47 -20.44
CA LYS A 119 -9.75 -2.47 -19.40
C LYS A 119 -10.21 -2.03 -17.99
N ASN A 120 -10.75 -0.82 -17.84
CA ASN A 120 -11.11 -0.18 -16.57
C ASN A 120 -9.89 -0.02 -15.61
N VAL A 121 -8.75 0.32 -16.15
CA VAL A 121 -7.49 0.61 -15.43
C VAL A 121 -7.07 2.03 -15.72
N GLY A 122 -6.92 2.84 -14.66
CA GLY A 122 -6.42 4.22 -14.75
C GLY A 122 -4.91 4.27 -14.79
N ILE A 123 -4.38 5.33 -15.42
CA ILE A 123 -2.94 5.57 -15.47
C ILE A 123 -2.57 6.72 -14.55
N VAL A 124 -1.49 6.51 -13.78
CA VAL A 124 -0.83 7.49 -12.93
C VAL A 124 0.56 7.73 -13.50
N LEU A 125 0.98 8.99 -13.62
CA LEU A 125 2.27 9.35 -14.22
C LEU A 125 3.23 9.86 -13.15
N TRP A 126 4.46 9.36 -13.21
CA TRP A 126 5.57 9.86 -12.40
C TRP A 126 6.17 11.14 -12.99
N LEU A 127 6.54 12.08 -12.13
CA LEU A 127 7.12 13.37 -12.48
C LEU A 127 8.16 13.78 -11.45
N THR A 128 9.18 14.54 -11.88
CA THR A 128 9.99 15.31 -10.94
C THR A 128 9.25 16.55 -10.47
N TRP A 129 9.45 16.97 -9.21
CA TRP A 129 8.84 18.19 -8.70
C TRP A 129 9.23 19.45 -9.52
N LEU A 130 10.45 19.50 -10.06
CA LEU A 130 10.92 20.60 -10.91
C LEU A 130 10.16 20.69 -12.23
N ALA A 131 9.78 19.55 -12.83
CA ALA A 131 8.96 19.54 -14.03
C ALA A 131 7.57 20.14 -13.77
N VAL A 132 7.00 19.86 -12.60
CA VAL A 132 5.71 20.40 -12.19
C VAL A 132 5.80 21.87 -11.81
N GLU A 133 6.82 22.28 -11.06
CA GLU A 133 6.97 23.64 -10.54
C GLU A 133 6.98 24.70 -11.64
N ASN A 134 7.57 24.39 -12.78
CA ASN A 134 7.64 25.29 -13.92
C ASN A 134 6.46 25.15 -14.91
N ASN A 135 5.54 24.20 -14.70
CA ASN A 135 4.54 23.82 -15.70
C ASN A 135 3.20 23.41 -15.02
N PHE A 136 2.60 24.28 -14.21
CA PHE A 136 1.34 23.93 -13.54
C PHE A 136 0.18 23.66 -14.51
N GLU A 137 0.22 24.17 -15.72
CA GLU A 137 -0.72 23.87 -16.82
C GLU A 137 -0.70 22.41 -17.25
N LEU A 138 0.30 21.63 -16.84
CA LEU A 138 0.35 20.19 -17.09
C LEU A 138 -0.85 19.43 -16.50
N PHE A 139 -1.43 19.92 -15.39
CA PHE A 139 -2.58 19.24 -14.76
C PHE A 139 -3.81 19.29 -15.67
N GLU A 140 -4.07 20.42 -16.34
CA GLU A 140 -5.11 20.52 -17.35
C GLU A 140 -4.83 19.59 -18.54
N THR A 141 -3.58 19.55 -19.00
CA THR A 141 -3.17 18.66 -20.08
C THR A 141 -3.41 17.19 -19.71
N PHE A 142 -3.06 16.78 -18.50
CA PHE A 142 -3.22 15.39 -18.03
C PHE A 142 -4.68 15.01 -17.81
N GLU A 143 -5.52 15.93 -17.31
CA GLU A 143 -6.97 15.74 -17.28
C GLU A 143 -7.52 15.49 -18.67
N ASN A 144 -7.14 16.33 -19.66
CA ASN A 144 -7.56 16.19 -21.04
C ASN A 144 -7.07 14.87 -21.69
N TRP A 145 -5.91 14.36 -21.30
CA TRP A 145 -5.44 13.04 -21.73
C TRP A 145 -6.21 11.90 -21.05
N GLY A 146 -6.80 12.13 -19.89
CA GLY A 146 -7.54 11.12 -19.12
C GLY A 146 -6.74 10.44 -18.05
N ILE A 147 -5.59 10.99 -17.66
CA ILE A 147 -4.76 10.57 -16.52
C ILE A 147 -5.57 10.67 -15.22
N LYS A 148 -5.29 9.82 -14.25
CA LYS A 148 -6.03 9.75 -12.97
C LYS A 148 -5.30 10.37 -11.81
N GLY A 149 -4.00 10.43 -11.86
CA GLY A 149 -3.18 10.99 -10.79
C GLY A 149 -1.72 11.13 -11.20
N VAL A 150 -0.96 11.71 -10.30
CA VAL A 150 0.48 11.93 -10.47
C VAL A 150 1.25 11.48 -9.23
N LYS A 151 2.40 10.84 -9.46
CA LYS A 151 3.44 10.59 -8.47
C LYS A 151 4.53 11.65 -8.69
N ILE A 152 4.69 12.58 -7.72
CA ILE A 152 5.62 13.68 -7.84
C ILE A 152 6.80 13.45 -6.90
N ASP A 153 8.00 13.39 -7.44
CA ASP A 153 9.19 12.86 -6.80
C ASP A 153 10.34 13.86 -6.66
N PHE A 154 11.35 13.46 -5.86
CA PHE A 154 12.59 14.18 -5.58
C PHE A 154 12.42 15.52 -4.85
N MET A 155 11.44 15.63 -3.98
CA MET A 155 11.22 16.86 -3.22
C MET A 155 12.32 17.13 -2.20
N ASP A 156 12.80 16.10 -1.51
CA ASP A 156 14.00 16.03 -0.62
C ASP A 156 14.25 17.24 0.30
N ARG A 157 13.20 18.00 0.61
CA ARG A 157 13.28 19.18 1.49
C ARG A 157 11.95 19.43 2.19
N SER A 158 12.01 20.15 3.32
CA SER A 158 10.85 20.45 4.19
C SER A 158 10.84 21.89 4.70
N ASP A 159 11.50 22.80 3.99
CA ASP A 159 11.44 24.23 4.31
C ASP A 159 10.08 24.84 3.93
N GLN A 160 9.82 26.06 4.38
CA GLN A 160 8.55 26.75 4.19
C GLN A 160 8.11 26.84 2.73
N TRP A 161 9.06 27.05 1.82
CA TRP A 161 8.75 27.14 0.39
C TRP A 161 8.21 25.80 -0.12
N MET A 162 8.88 24.71 0.22
CA MET A 162 8.47 23.36 -0.20
C MET A 162 7.13 22.98 0.44
N VAL A 163 6.89 23.29 1.72
CA VAL A 163 5.60 23.03 2.37
C VAL A 163 4.46 23.75 1.64
N ASN A 164 4.66 25.01 1.25
CA ASN A 164 3.68 25.77 0.47
C ASN A 164 3.50 25.18 -0.95
N TYR A 165 4.56 24.63 -1.52
CA TYR A 165 4.52 23.96 -2.83
C TYR A 165 3.63 22.70 -2.80
N TYR A 166 3.70 21.88 -1.75
CA TYR A 166 2.79 20.72 -1.59
C TYR A 166 1.33 21.16 -1.62
N GLU A 167 0.98 22.19 -0.88
CA GLU A 167 -0.39 22.69 -0.88
C GLU A 167 -0.81 23.26 -2.25
N LYS A 168 0.08 23.99 -2.92
CA LYS A 168 -0.16 24.51 -4.27
C LYS A 168 -0.41 23.39 -5.27
N VAL A 169 0.39 22.32 -5.23
CA VAL A 169 0.20 21.13 -6.08
C VAL A 169 -1.13 20.44 -5.78
N ALA A 170 -1.42 20.18 -4.50
CA ALA A 170 -2.64 19.50 -4.09
C ALA A 170 -3.89 20.25 -4.58
N LYS A 171 -3.90 21.58 -4.42
CA LYS A 171 -4.98 22.46 -4.86
C LYS A 171 -5.15 22.47 -6.37
N GLU A 172 -4.04 22.58 -7.12
CA GLU A 172 -4.11 22.65 -8.58
C GLU A 172 -4.50 21.30 -9.18
N ALA A 173 -3.90 20.19 -8.74
CA ALA A 173 -4.27 18.86 -9.16
C ALA A 173 -5.76 18.56 -8.88
N ALA A 174 -6.31 19.04 -7.75
CA ALA A 174 -7.73 18.85 -7.42
C ALA A 174 -8.67 19.54 -8.41
N LYS A 175 -8.33 20.72 -8.95
CA LYS A 175 -9.14 21.41 -9.97
C LYS A 175 -9.29 20.60 -11.24
N HIS A 176 -8.30 19.76 -11.53
CA HIS A 176 -8.22 18.92 -12.72
C HIS A 176 -8.53 17.44 -12.43
N HIS A 177 -9.18 17.15 -11.31
CA HIS A 177 -9.59 15.81 -10.89
C HIS A 177 -8.44 14.79 -10.89
N LEU A 178 -7.22 15.24 -10.49
CA LEU A 178 -6.05 14.40 -10.35
C LEU A 178 -5.71 14.19 -8.87
N PHE A 179 -5.50 12.93 -8.49
CA PHE A 179 -4.93 12.65 -7.17
C PHE A 179 -3.40 12.70 -7.22
N VAL A 180 -2.79 12.82 -6.04
CA VAL A 180 -1.35 13.02 -5.89
C VAL A 180 -0.79 11.99 -4.91
N ASP A 181 0.36 11.44 -5.26
CA ASP A 181 1.29 10.74 -4.38
C ASP A 181 2.62 11.50 -4.37
N PHE A 182 3.08 11.90 -3.19
CA PHE A 182 4.32 12.66 -3.03
C PHE A 182 5.48 11.75 -2.65
N HIS A 183 6.53 11.75 -3.47
CA HIS A 183 7.74 10.95 -3.29
C HIS A 183 8.99 11.82 -3.02
N GLY A 184 10.05 11.21 -2.45
CA GLY A 184 11.14 12.00 -1.90
C GLY A 184 10.63 13.02 -0.88
N SER A 185 9.57 12.72 -0.19
CA SER A 185 8.75 13.66 0.58
C SER A 185 9.02 13.58 2.07
N PHE A 186 8.66 14.62 2.82
CA PHE A 186 8.57 14.53 4.27
C PHE A 186 7.26 13.81 4.70
N LYS A 187 7.16 13.47 5.98
CA LYS A 187 5.95 12.85 6.55
C LYS A 187 4.73 13.78 6.47
N PRO A 188 3.49 13.23 6.37
CA PRO A 188 2.26 14.03 6.39
C PRO A 188 2.11 14.90 7.64
N ALA A 189 1.32 15.97 7.49
CA ALA A 189 0.96 16.89 8.56
C ALA A 189 -0.50 17.37 8.43
N GLY A 190 -1.38 16.57 7.82
CA GLY A 190 -2.81 16.85 7.67
C GLY A 190 -3.22 17.52 6.37
N LEU A 191 -2.30 17.71 5.41
CA LEU A 191 -2.63 18.26 4.10
C LEU A 191 -3.63 17.38 3.36
N GLU A 192 -3.51 16.06 3.50
CA GLU A 192 -4.40 15.04 2.93
C GLU A 192 -5.84 15.09 3.50
N TYR A 193 -6.02 15.75 4.64
CA TYR A 193 -7.36 16.03 5.17
C TYR A 193 -7.93 17.31 4.56
N LYS A 194 -7.10 18.34 4.38
CA LYS A 194 -7.46 19.60 3.72
C LYS A 194 -7.73 19.42 2.23
N TYR A 195 -6.93 18.58 1.57
CA TYR A 195 -7.04 18.21 0.16
C TYR A 195 -7.03 16.67 0.01
N PRO A 196 -8.21 16.03 0.10
CA PRO A 196 -8.31 14.56 0.07
C PRO A 196 -7.84 13.88 -1.23
N ASN A 197 -7.51 14.65 -2.26
CA ASN A 197 -6.85 14.14 -3.45
C ASN A 197 -5.36 13.82 -3.24
N VAL A 198 -4.75 14.20 -2.12
CA VAL A 198 -3.43 13.71 -1.73
C VAL A 198 -3.63 12.35 -1.08
N LEU A 199 -3.34 11.27 -1.83
CA LEU A 199 -3.63 9.90 -1.40
C LEU A 199 -2.50 9.29 -0.59
N SER A 200 -1.25 9.65 -0.88
CA SER A 200 -0.09 9.07 -0.20
C SER A 200 1.12 10.00 -0.21
N TYR A 201 2.09 9.63 0.62
CA TYR A 201 3.42 10.24 0.69
C TYR A 201 4.44 9.15 0.94
N GLU A 202 5.62 9.23 0.35
CA GLU A 202 6.71 8.36 0.76
C GLU A 202 7.09 8.69 2.23
N GLY A 203 7.88 9.70 2.47
CA GLY A 203 8.31 10.13 3.81
C GLY A 203 8.73 8.98 4.74
N VAL A 204 9.25 7.90 4.19
CA VAL A 204 9.62 6.65 4.84
C VAL A 204 10.72 5.95 4.05
N ARG A 205 11.53 5.16 4.72
CA ARG A 205 12.39 4.18 4.04
C ARG A 205 11.57 2.92 3.77
N GLY A 206 10.89 2.88 2.62
CA GLY A 206 10.04 1.78 2.19
C GLY A 206 10.81 0.66 1.51
N MET A 207 10.08 -0.35 1.02
CA MET A 207 10.69 -1.52 0.36
C MET A 207 11.42 -1.16 -0.94
N GLU A 208 11.07 -0.05 -1.56
CA GLU A 208 11.80 0.53 -2.68
C GLU A 208 13.31 0.65 -2.40
N GLN A 209 13.69 0.96 -1.16
CA GLN A 209 15.07 1.06 -0.70
C GLN A 209 15.77 -0.30 -0.52
N MET A 210 15.15 -1.37 -0.96
CA MET A 210 15.70 -2.73 -1.05
C MET A 210 16.33 -3.23 0.27
N GLY A 211 17.60 -3.58 0.30
CA GLY A 211 18.29 -4.10 1.49
C GLY A 211 18.32 -3.19 2.71
N GLY A 212 17.95 -1.93 2.53
CA GLY A 212 17.78 -1.00 3.66
C GLY A 212 16.46 -1.14 4.40
N CYS A 213 15.53 -1.95 3.89
CA CYS A 213 14.20 -2.12 4.44
C CYS A 213 14.04 -3.50 5.06
N LYS A 214 14.04 -3.57 6.38
CA LYS A 214 13.96 -4.82 7.15
C LYS A 214 12.74 -4.79 8.08
N PRO A 215 12.16 -5.95 8.42
CA PRO A 215 11.07 -6.02 9.39
C PRO A 215 11.38 -5.35 10.73
N ASP A 216 12.64 -5.39 11.21
CA ASP A 216 13.07 -4.69 12.42
C ASP A 216 12.89 -3.16 12.36
N ASN A 217 12.93 -2.58 11.17
CA ASN A 217 12.62 -1.16 10.96
C ASN A 217 11.12 -0.95 10.77
N SER A 218 10.49 -1.84 9.99
CA SER A 218 9.07 -1.70 9.63
C SER A 218 8.14 -1.77 10.83
N VAL A 219 8.51 -2.51 11.87
CA VAL A 219 7.72 -2.67 13.09
C VAL A 219 7.54 -1.36 13.89
N TYR A 220 8.36 -0.34 13.65
CA TYR A 220 8.16 0.99 14.24
C TYR A 220 7.14 1.84 13.48
N LEU A 221 6.92 1.56 12.19
CA LEU A 221 6.19 2.46 11.30
C LEU A 221 4.72 2.68 11.69
N PRO A 222 3.95 1.70 12.18
CA PRO A 222 2.58 1.94 12.63
C PRO A 222 2.49 2.96 13.77
N PHE A 223 3.49 2.99 14.65
CA PHE A 223 3.49 3.82 15.86
C PHE A 223 3.94 5.26 15.60
N MET A 224 4.75 5.49 14.58
CA MET A 224 5.36 6.79 14.35
C MET A 224 5.07 7.36 12.96
N ARG A 225 5.12 6.56 11.91
CA ARG A 225 4.94 7.05 10.54
C ARG A 225 3.47 7.06 10.12
N ASN A 226 2.74 5.95 10.24
CA ASN A 226 1.31 5.92 9.97
C ASN A 226 0.46 6.67 11.02
N ALA A 227 0.97 6.83 12.24
CA ALA A 227 0.31 7.64 13.27
C ALA A 227 0.11 9.12 12.87
N VAL A 228 0.80 9.59 11.83
CA VAL A 228 0.68 10.98 11.32
C VAL A 228 0.05 11.07 9.93
N GLY A 229 -0.23 9.95 9.28
CA GLY A 229 -0.91 9.92 7.97
C GLY A 229 -0.47 8.78 7.04
N PRO A 230 -1.00 8.76 5.80
CA PRO A 230 -0.77 7.69 4.84
C PRO A 230 0.70 7.59 4.42
N MET A 231 1.11 6.40 3.96
CA MET A 231 2.49 6.08 3.66
C MET A 231 2.59 5.20 2.42
N ASP A 232 3.36 5.65 1.42
CA ASP A 232 3.76 4.81 0.31
C ASP A 232 5.01 4.00 0.68
N TYR A 233 4.77 2.78 1.16
CA TYR A 233 5.82 1.83 1.57
C TYR A 233 6.24 0.89 0.46
N THR A 234 5.45 0.78 -0.60
CA THR A 234 5.66 -0.13 -1.74
C THR A 234 5.79 -1.63 -1.36
N PRO A 235 4.85 -2.23 -0.60
CA PRO A 235 4.90 -3.63 -0.23
C PRO A 235 4.56 -4.56 -1.40
N GLY A 236 4.65 -5.88 -1.18
CA GLY A 236 4.05 -6.88 -2.07
C GLY A 236 5.02 -7.82 -2.74
N ALA A 237 6.31 -7.83 -2.36
CA ALA A 237 7.25 -8.80 -2.89
C ALA A 237 6.75 -10.23 -2.68
N MET A 238 6.54 -10.96 -3.75
CA MET A 238 6.27 -12.40 -3.73
C MET A 238 7.57 -13.18 -3.62
N PHE A 239 8.67 -12.58 -4.07
CA PHE A 239 10.01 -13.11 -3.89
C PHE A 239 10.64 -12.51 -2.62
N SER A 240 10.77 -13.33 -1.58
CA SER A 240 11.25 -12.94 -0.26
C SER A 240 12.43 -13.82 0.16
N MET A 241 13.40 -13.22 0.84
CA MET A 241 14.64 -13.91 1.25
C MET A 241 14.94 -13.67 2.72
N GLN A 242 15.62 -14.62 3.35
CA GLN A 242 16.22 -14.44 4.66
C GLN A 242 17.42 -13.48 4.55
N PRO A 243 17.76 -12.74 5.63
CA PRO A 243 18.84 -11.74 5.61
C PRO A 243 20.19 -12.30 5.17
N GLU A 244 20.50 -13.55 5.54
CA GLU A 244 21.79 -14.21 5.30
C GLU A 244 22.05 -14.51 3.81
N VAL A 245 20.97 -14.65 3.04
CA VAL A 245 21.03 -14.99 1.61
C VAL A 245 20.47 -13.89 0.73
N TYR A 246 20.14 -12.75 1.34
CA TYR A 246 19.50 -11.65 0.64
C TYR A 246 20.36 -11.08 -0.48
N ARG A 247 19.75 -10.98 -1.64
CA ARG A 247 20.22 -10.25 -2.81
C ARG A 247 19.02 -9.74 -3.60
N CYS A 248 19.15 -8.58 -4.17
CA CYS A 248 18.12 -7.97 -4.98
C CYS A 248 18.73 -7.51 -6.29
N GLU A 249 18.43 -8.23 -7.36
CA GLU A 249 18.91 -7.96 -8.71
C GLU A 249 17.73 -8.01 -9.67
N ARG A 250 17.46 -6.90 -10.36
CA ARG A 250 16.39 -6.87 -11.37
C ARG A 250 16.68 -7.89 -12.47
N PRO A 251 15.70 -8.64 -12.96
CA PRO A 251 14.26 -8.57 -12.69
C PRO A 251 13.77 -9.29 -11.42
N ASN A 252 14.65 -9.96 -10.69
CA ASN A 252 14.33 -10.73 -9.50
C ASN A 252 14.52 -9.89 -8.23
N SER A 253 13.86 -8.75 -8.18
CA SER A 253 13.81 -7.94 -6.97
C SER A 253 13.22 -8.75 -5.82
N ALA A 254 13.82 -8.62 -4.64
CA ALA A 254 13.45 -9.40 -3.46
C ALA A 254 13.29 -8.53 -2.22
N SER A 255 12.41 -8.92 -1.30
CA SER A 255 12.31 -8.35 0.04
C SER A 255 13.09 -9.16 1.07
N ILE A 256 13.45 -8.52 2.18
CA ILE A 256 13.90 -9.20 3.40
C ILE A 256 12.69 -9.45 4.28
N GLY A 257 12.61 -10.63 4.86
CA GLY A 257 11.47 -11.11 5.63
C GLY A 257 10.70 -12.16 4.85
N THR A 258 9.48 -12.48 5.26
CA THR A 258 8.76 -13.54 4.56
C THR A 258 7.62 -13.00 3.69
N ARG A 259 7.10 -13.87 2.82
CA ARG A 259 5.95 -13.57 1.97
C ARG A 259 4.71 -13.21 2.79
N ALA A 260 4.42 -13.95 3.87
CA ALA A 260 3.28 -13.63 4.72
C ALA A 260 3.41 -12.24 5.39
N TYR A 261 4.63 -11.84 5.74
CA TYR A 261 4.91 -10.47 6.21
C TYR A 261 4.58 -9.43 5.13
N GLN A 262 5.01 -9.63 3.89
CA GLN A 262 4.68 -8.71 2.80
C GLN A 262 3.17 -8.58 2.59
N MET A 263 2.44 -9.68 2.70
CA MET A 263 0.98 -9.66 2.63
C MET A 263 0.33 -8.91 3.80
N ALA A 264 0.87 -9.06 5.03
CA ALA A 264 0.36 -8.40 6.22
C ALA A 264 0.47 -6.88 6.13
N LEU A 265 1.51 -6.35 5.47
CA LEU A 265 1.74 -4.91 5.33
C LEU A 265 0.59 -4.19 4.60
N PHE A 266 -0.12 -4.84 3.69
CA PHE A 266 -1.31 -4.27 3.05
C PHE A 266 -2.47 -4.00 4.01
N VAL A 267 -2.48 -4.65 5.16
CA VAL A 267 -3.47 -4.37 6.22
C VAL A 267 -2.91 -3.42 7.27
N ILE A 268 -1.66 -3.65 7.69
CA ILE A 268 -1.06 -2.89 8.79
C ILE A 268 -0.87 -1.43 8.38
N PHE A 269 -0.27 -1.19 7.22
CA PHE A 269 0.02 0.15 6.74
C PHE A 269 -1.19 0.80 6.09
N GLU A 270 -1.23 2.11 6.13
CA GLU A 270 -2.27 2.93 5.52
C GLU A 270 -1.70 3.72 4.35
N SER A 271 -2.37 3.60 3.22
CA SER A 271 -2.09 4.37 2.02
C SER A 271 -3.37 4.48 1.20
N GLY A 272 -3.68 5.66 0.71
CA GLY A 272 -4.79 5.85 -0.22
C GLY A 272 -4.46 5.37 -1.64
N LEU A 273 -3.18 5.34 -2.00
CA LEU A 273 -2.66 4.73 -3.21
C LEU A 273 -1.58 3.72 -2.80
N GLN A 274 -1.95 2.45 -2.75
CA GLN A 274 -1.04 1.40 -2.30
C GLN A 274 -0.43 0.67 -3.49
N MET A 275 0.89 0.78 -3.63
CA MET A 275 1.60 0.10 -4.71
C MET A 275 1.73 -1.40 -4.46
N MET A 276 1.67 -2.16 -5.52
CA MET A 276 2.03 -3.57 -5.63
C MET A 276 3.39 -3.62 -6.33
N ALA A 277 4.47 -3.84 -5.57
CA ALA A 277 5.83 -3.60 -6.06
C ALA A 277 6.36 -4.66 -7.00
N ASP A 278 5.89 -5.91 -6.89
CA ASP A 278 6.41 -7.00 -7.70
C ASP A 278 5.86 -7.00 -9.13
N ASN A 279 6.50 -7.73 -10.04
CA ASN A 279 6.03 -7.80 -11.41
C ASN A 279 4.82 -8.75 -11.55
N PRO A 280 3.97 -8.52 -12.56
CA PRO A 280 2.78 -9.34 -12.78
C PRO A 280 3.07 -10.84 -12.90
N THR A 281 4.21 -11.24 -13.46
CA THR A 281 4.60 -12.65 -13.57
C THR A 281 4.63 -13.36 -12.22
N LEU A 282 5.23 -12.71 -11.20
CA LEU A 282 5.31 -13.30 -9.87
C LEU A 282 3.96 -13.31 -9.17
N TYR A 283 3.13 -12.30 -9.39
CA TYR A 283 1.75 -12.29 -8.89
C TYR A 283 0.88 -13.38 -9.51
N TYR A 284 0.96 -13.61 -10.81
CA TYR A 284 0.26 -14.73 -11.48
C TYR A 284 0.70 -16.08 -10.94
N ARG A 285 1.99 -16.28 -10.72
CA ARG A 285 2.54 -17.54 -10.16
C ARG A 285 2.18 -17.78 -8.70
N ASN A 286 1.75 -16.73 -7.98
CA ASN A 286 1.34 -16.78 -6.58
C ASN A 286 -0.11 -16.34 -6.42
N GLU A 287 -1.00 -16.88 -7.25
CA GLU A 287 -2.37 -16.41 -7.42
C GLU A 287 -3.16 -16.28 -6.12
N GLU A 288 -3.07 -17.21 -5.19
CA GLU A 288 -3.85 -17.11 -3.95
C GLU A 288 -3.39 -15.98 -3.02
N CYS A 289 -2.08 -15.69 -2.99
CA CYS A 289 -1.53 -14.53 -2.30
C CYS A 289 -1.97 -13.23 -2.98
N THR A 290 -1.90 -13.19 -4.30
CA THR A 290 -2.32 -12.05 -5.12
C THR A 290 -3.82 -11.76 -4.95
N ARG A 291 -4.67 -12.78 -5.04
CA ARG A 291 -6.12 -12.62 -4.77
C ARG A 291 -6.42 -12.13 -3.37
N PHE A 292 -5.57 -12.47 -2.42
CA PHE A 292 -5.70 -11.91 -1.09
C PHE A 292 -5.36 -10.44 -1.08
N ILE A 293 -4.15 -10.05 -1.55
CA ILE A 293 -3.68 -8.64 -1.60
C ILE A 293 -4.71 -7.76 -2.31
N THR A 294 -5.17 -8.18 -3.48
CA THR A 294 -6.11 -7.38 -4.30
C THR A 294 -7.52 -7.25 -3.73
N GLN A 295 -7.83 -7.96 -2.64
CA GLN A 295 -9.08 -7.81 -1.91
C GLN A 295 -8.99 -6.94 -0.66
N VAL A 296 -7.78 -6.48 -0.31
CA VAL A 296 -7.57 -5.58 0.84
C VAL A 296 -8.03 -4.17 0.46
N PRO A 297 -8.98 -3.58 1.20
CA PRO A 297 -9.40 -2.20 0.97
C PRO A 297 -8.28 -1.20 1.26
N GLN A 298 -8.32 -0.07 0.56
CA GLN A 298 -7.38 1.04 0.82
C GLN A 298 -7.99 2.16 1.67
N THR A 299 -9.22 1.96 2.14
CA THR A 299 -9.89 2.83 3.11
C THR A 299 -10.63 2.01 4.13
N TRP A 300 -10.65 2.45 5.37
CA TRP A 300 -11.18 1.70 6.48
C TRP A 300 -12.30 2.45 7.20
N ASP A 301 -13.28 1.71 7.69
CA ASP A 301 -14.36 2.25 8.52
C ASP A 301 -13.98 2.24 10.00
N GLU A 302 -13.04 1.37 10.39
CA GLU A 302 -12.58 1.20 11.77
C GLU A 302 -11.21 0.55 11.80
N THR A 303 -10.35 0.99 12.73
CA THR A 303 -9.04 0.40 13.02
C THR A 303 -8.95 0.15 14.52
N ILE A 304 -8.54 -1.07 14.90
CA ILE A 304 -8.33 -1.49 16.28
C ILE A 304 -6.95 -2.12 16.38
N ALA A 305 -6.12 -1.65 17.29
CA ALA A 305 -4.87 -2.30 17.63
C ALA A 305 -5.13 -3.40 18.66
N LEU A 306 -5.05 -4.66 18.25
CA LEU A 306 -5.31 -5.81 19.12
C LEU A 306 -4.18 -6.01 20.11
N GLU A 307 -2.93 -6.08 19.59
CA GLU A 307 -1.71 -6.22 20.34
C GLU A 307 -0.61 -5.34 19.75
N ALA A 308 0.10 -4.61 20.61
CA ALA A 308 1.14 -3.71 20.10
C ALA A 308 2.22 -3.43 21.16
N LYS A 309 3.48 -3.44 20.72
CA LYS A 309 4.63 -2.95 21.46
C LYS A 309 5.62 -2.34 20.48
N ALA A 310 5.86 -1.06 20.62
CA ALA A 310 6.70 -0.29 19.70
C ALA A 310 8.10 -0.91 19.56
N GLY A 311 8.50 -1.16 18.31
CA GLY A 311 9.76 -1.82 17.98
C GLY A 311 9.79 -3.34 18.19
N GLU A 312 8.71 -3.95 18.66
CA GLU A 312 8.67 -5.40 18.85
C GLU A 312 7.60 -6.09 18.00
N TYR A 313 6.36 -5.62 18.05
CA TYR A 313 5.25 -6.19 17.29
C TYR A 313 4.07 -5.22 17.17
N ALA A 314 3.25 -5.46 16.13
CA ALA A 314 1.97 -4.80 15.94
C ALA A 314 0.98 -5.76 15.30
N ILE A 315 -0.22 -5.89 15.89
CA ILE A 315 -1.34 -6.66 15.36
C ILE A 315 -2.55 -5.74 15.32
N VAL A 316 -3.06 -5.50 14.14
CA VAL A 316 -4.20 -4.60 13.91
C VAL A 316 -5.36 -5.32 13.25
N ALA A 317 -6.57 -4.98 13.65
CA ALA A 317 -7.81 -5.38 12.99
C ALA A 317 -8.45 -4.16 12.36
N LYS A 318 -8.76 -4.24 11.07
CA LYS A 318 -9.37 -3.15 10.30
C LYS A 318 -10.66 -3.62 9.63
N ARG A 319 -11.68 -2.79 9.64
CA ARG A 319 -13.00 -3.12 9.08
C ARG A 319 -13.32 -2.30 7.85
N LYS A 320 -13.92 -2.99 6.87
CA LYS A 320 -14.60 -2.35 5.73
C LYS A 320 -15.95 -3.02 5.50
N GLY A 321 -17.03 -2.28 5.68
CA GLY A 321 -18.38 -2.86 5.67
C GLY A 321 -18.55 -3.97 6.71
N ASP A 322 -18.94 -5.16 6.27
CA ASP A 322 -19.10 -6.35 7.13
C ASP A 322 -17.86 -7.25 7.21
N LYS A 323 -16.74 -6.83 6.63
CA LYS A 323 -15.50 -7.63 6.59
C LYS A 323 -14.45 -7.02 7.50
N TRP A 324 -13.74 -7.92 8.20
CA TRP A 324 -12.56 -7.58 8.97
C TRP A 324 -11.30 -8.14 8.32
N TYR A 325 -10.22 -7.42 8.47
CA TYR A 325 -8.89 -7.78 8.02
C TYR A 325 -7.94 -7.61 9.19
N ILE A 326 -7.13 -8.64 9.49
CA ILE A 326 -6.16 -8.59 10.59
C ILE A 326 -4.78 -8.77 9.98
N GLY A 327 -3.88 -7.86 10.29
CA GLY A 327 -2.47 -7.94 9.93
C GLY A 327 -1.62 -7.93 11.18
N GLY A 328 -0.59 -8.79 11.22
CA GLY A 328 0.37 -8.84 12.31
C GLY A 328 1.80 -8.87 11.79
N MET A 329 2.70 -8.21 12.49
CA MET A 329 4.15 -8.26 12.24
C MET A 329 4.94 -8.18 13.54
N THR A 330 6.18 -8.69 13.52
CA THR A 330 7.12 -8.64 14.64
C THR A 330 8.55 -8.39 14.14
N ASN A 331 9.43 -7.99 15.04
CA ASN A 331 10.87 -7.99 14.80
C ASN A 331 11.46 -9.41 14.94
N ASN A 332 12.77 -9.54 14.68
CA ASN A 332 13.50 -10.80 14.76
C ASN A 332 14.16 -11.10 16.11
N GLN A 333 13.93 -10.27 17.15
CA GLN A 333 14.61 -10.42 18.43
C GLN A 333 14.16 -11.64 19.23
N GLN A 334 12.96 -12.14 18.98
CA GLN A 334 12.45 -13.37 19.55
C GLN A 334 12.11 -14.36 18.45
N LYS A 335 12.56 -15.60 18.61
CA LYS A 335 12.36 -16.66 17.61
C LYS A 335 10.90 -17.03 17.41
N GLU A 336 10.09 -16.94 18.44
CA GLU A 336 8.67 -17.28 18.42
C GLU A 336 7.90 -16.33 19.33
N ARG A 337 6.74 -15.87 18.84
CA ARG A 337 5.75 -15.15 19.64
C ARG A 337 4.38 -15.76 19.43
N THR A 338 3.64 -15.93 20.51
CA THR A 338 2.24 -16.40 20.49
C THR A 338 1.36 -15.31 21.07
N PHE A 339 0.22 -15.08 20.43
CA PHE A 339 -0.77 -14.10 20.87
C PHE A 339 -2.16 -14.74 20.96
N ASP A 340 -2.85 -14.46 22.03
CA ASP A 340 -4.25 -14.79 22.21
C ASP A 340 -5.08 -13.58 21.79
N LEU A 341 -5.65 -13.64 20.60
CA LEU A 341 -6.39 -12.52 20.03
C LEU A 341 -7.81 -12.47 20.55
N ASP A 342 -8.17 -11.35 21.16
CA ASP A 342 -9.54 -11.07 21.56
C ASP A 342 -10.40 -10.65 20.35
N PHE A 343 -11.41 -11.44 20.05
CA PHE A 343 -12.40 -11.14 18.99
C PHE A 343 -13.67 -10.47 19.54
N SER A 344 -13.60 -9.78 20.67
CA SER A 344 -14.73 -9.04 21.26
C SER A 344 -15.32 -7.97 20.35
N PHE A 345 -14.52 -7.45 19.40
CA PHE A 345 -14.95 -6.49 18.37
C PHE A 345 -15.91 -7.07 17.33
N LEU A 346 -16.03 -8.39 17.22
CA LEU A 346 -16.97 -9.02 16.32
C LEU A 346 -18.41 -8.83 16.82
N LYS A 347 -19.38 -8.76 15.90
CA LYS A 347 -20.80 -8.68 16.27
C LYS A 347 -21.26 -9.99 16.91
N GLY A 348 -21.89 -9.90 18.08
CA GLY A 348 -22.44 -11.06 18.76
C GLY A 348 -23.52 -11.77 17.94
N GLY A 349 -23.63 -13.09 18.13
CA GLY A 349 -24.63 -13.93 17.44
C GLY A 349 -24.33 -14.19 15.95
N LYS A 350 -23.13 -13.88 15.50
CA LYS A 350 -22.66 -14.18 14.13
C LYS A 350 -21.41 -15.04 14.18
N THR A 351 -21.36 -16.06 13.32
CA THR A 351 -20.17 -16.84 13.03
C THR A 351 -19.47 -16.26 11.80
N TYR A 352 -18.20 -16.02 11.90
CA TYR A 352 -17.38 -15.47 10.83
C TYR A 352 -16.46 -16.55 10.26
N ARG A 353 -16.46 -16.71 8.95
CA ARG A 353 -15.45 -17.52 8.27
C ARG A 353 -14.13 -16.75 8.21
N MET A 354 -13.10 -17.33 8.79
CA MET A 354 -11.75 -16.77 8.82
C MET A 354 -10.83 -17.51 7.86
N THR A 355 -10.11 -16.78 7.03
CA THR A 355 -9.03 -17.31 6.22
C THR A 355 -7.74 -16.63 6.64
N SER A 356 -6.73 -17.39 7.03
CA SER A 356 -5.41 -16.89 7.40
C SER A 356 -4.34 -17.32 6.40
N PHE A 357 -3.34 -16.44 6.25
CA PHE A 357 -2.05 -16.73 5.65
C PHE A 357 -1.00 -16.50 6.73
N GLU A 358 -0.28 -17.52 7.07
CA GLU A 358 0.68 -17.54 8.17
C GLU A 358 2.02 -18.00 7.64
N ASP A 359 3.09 -17.75 8.38
CA ASP A 359 4.36 -18.38 8.08
C ASP A 359 4.23 -19.91 8.07
N GLY A 360 4.84 -20.52 7.09
CA GLY A 360 4.98 -21.97 7.04
C GLY A 360 6.00 -22.47 8.07
N ILE A 361 6.02 -23.77 8.28
CA ILE A 361 6.94 -24.41 9.23
C ILE A 361 8.43 -24.16 8.88
N ASN A 362 8.71 -23.95 7.59
CA ASN A 362 10.06 -23.69 7.11
C ASN A 362 10.36 -22.20 6.87
N ALA A 363 9.46 -21.30 7.23
CA ALA A 363 9.62 -19.89 6.92
C ALA A 363 10.90 -19.27 7.48
N GLY A 364 11.45 -19.83 8.58
CA GLY A 364 12.74 -19.44 9.14
C GLY A 364 13.94 -19.69 8.20
N HIS A 365 13.81 -20.57 7.22
CA HIS A 365 14.84 -20.92 6.24
C HIS A 365 14.41 -20.64 4.81
N GLN A 366 13.11 -20.73 4.56
CA GLN A 366 12.46 -20.53 3.28
C GLN A 366 11.46 -19.37 3.40
N ALA A 367 11.93 -18.16 3.21
CA ALA A 367 11.16 -16.95 3.43
C ALA A 367 9.83 -16.88 2.65
N MET A 368 9.68 -17.63 1.59
CA MET A 368 8.46 -17.74 0.80
C MET A 368 7.50 -18.83 1.28
N ASP A 369 7.90 -19.64 2.29
CA ASP A 369 7.02 -20.70 2.83
C ASP A 369 5.90 -20.06 3.66
N TYR A 370 4.68 -20.46 3.37
CA TYR A 370 3.49 -20.04 4.09
C TYR A 370 2.47 -21.15 4.17
N ARG A 371 1.56 -21.06 5.12
CA ARG A 371 0.41 -21.94 5.21
C ARG A 371 -0.88 -21.14 5.17
N LYS A 372 -1.86 -21.65 4.48
CA LYS A 372 -3.21 -21.14 4.44
C LYS A 372 -4.14 -21.99 5.27
N LYS A 373 -4.91 -21.36 6.16
CA LYS A 373 -5.91 -22.05 6.98
C LYS A 373 -7.29 -21.43 6.78
N ARG A 374 -8.32 -22.25 7.01
CA ARG A 374 -9.71 -21.80 7.09
C ARG A 374 -10.29 -22.26 8.41
N THR A 375 -10.81 -21.31 9.17
CA THR A 375 -11.42 -21.55 10.49
C THR A 375 -12.64 -20.66 10.66
N TYR A 376 -13.26 -20.72 11.83
CA TYR A 376 -14.39 -19.86 12.18
C TYR A 376 -14.08 -19.08 13.45
N ALA A 377 -14.58 -17.85 13.53
CA ALA A 377 -14.45 -16.96 14.68
C ALA A 377 -15.82 -16.48 15.13
N GLU A 378 -16.00 -16.33 16.44
CA GLU A 378 -17.21 -15.82 17.07
C GLU A 378 -16.82 -14.86 18.20
N LYS A 379 -17.69 -13.90 18.50
CA LYS A 379 -17.49 -13.00 19.63
C LYS A 379 -17.41 -13.79 20.94
N GLY A 380 -16.37 -13.53 21.73
CA GLY A 380 -16.19 -14.11 23.06
C GLY A 380 -15.75 -15.57 23.07
N ARG A 381 -15.44 -16.16 21.92
CA ARG A 381 -14.78 -17.45 21.83
C ARG A 381 -13.28 -17.18 21.74
N GLU A 382 -12.53 -17.55 22.76
CA GLU A 382 -11.07 -17.57 22.69
C GLU A 382 -10.68 -18.49 21.56
N ASN A 383 -10.20 -17.94 20.47
CA ASN A 383 -9.69 -18.72 19.37
C ASN A 383 -8.26 -19.16 19.71
N GLN A 384 -8.11 -20.45 19.70
CA GLN A 384 -6.90 -21.20 19.99
C GLN A 384 -5.65 -20.51 19.44
N HIS A 385 -4.63 -20.52 20.30
CA HIS A 385 -3.24 -20.17 20.07
C HIS A 385 -2.84 -20.04 18.62
N THR A 386 -2.55 -18.84 18.22
CA THR A 386 -1.81 -18.60 17.00
C THR A 386 -0.34 -18.65 17.35
N SER A 387 0.24 -19.85 17.30
CA SER A 387 1.69 -20.02 17.46
C SER A 387 2.38 -19.56 16.18
N CYS A 388 3.39 -18.78 16.32
CA CYS A 388 4.22 -18.28 15.25
C CYS A 388 5.64 -18.71 15.52
N THR A 389 6.11 -19.65 14.70
CA THR A 389 7.43 -20.23 14.84
C THR A 389 8.45 -19.43 14.03
N GLU A 390 9.61 -19.27 14.65
CA GLU A 390 10.91 -18.81 14.17
C GLU A 390 10.98 -17.75 13.05
N TRP A 391 11.62 -16.65 13.38
CA TRP A 391 12.27 -15.61 12.58
C TRP A 391 11.50 -14.38 12.11
N TRP A 392 10.21 -14.44 11.75
CA TRP A 392 9.48 -13.23 11.31
C TRP A 392 7.98 -13.43 11.45
N PHE A 393 7.36 -13.05 12.55
CA PHE A 393 5.96 -13.31 12.90
C PHE A 393 4.96 -12.73 11.91
N ARG A 394 3.89 -13.52 11.63
CA ARG A 394 2.79 -13.10 10.78
C ARG A 394 1.54 -13.92 10.95
N CYS A 395 0.51 -13.28 11.36
CA CYS A 395 -0.83 -13.78 11.14
C CYS A 395 -1.59 -12.80 10.28
N TYR A 396 -2.21 -13.34 9.29
CA TYR A 396 -3.03 -12.61 8.40
C TYR A 396 -4.41 -13.22 8.34
N TYR A 397 -5.44 -12.51 8.79
CA TYR A 397 -6.79 -13.03 8.86
C TYR A 397 -7.74 -12.17 8.04
N ARG A 398 -8.51 -12.80 7.17
CA ARG A 398 -9.71 -12.22 6.60
C ARG A 398 -10.91 -12.85 7.27
N ILE A 399 -11.72 -12.08 7.97
CA ILE A 399 -12.94 -12.51 8.62
C ILE A 399 -14.12 -11.94 7.85
N ALA A 400 -14.96 -12.81 7.27
CA ALA A 400 -16.18 -12.41 6.57
C ALA A 400 -17.40 -12.95 7.33
N GLY A 401 -18.37 -12.08 7.63
CA GLY A 401 -19.64 -12.49 8.22
C GLY A 401 -20.43 -13.37 7.24
N ASN A 402 -20.91 -14.53 7.69
CA ASN A 402 -21.85 -15.35 6.93
C ASN A 402 -23.27 -14.79 7.09
N LYS A 403 -24.00 -14.65 5.99
CA LYS A 403 -25.45 -14.70 6.01
C LYS A 403 -25.84 -16.09 6.50
N SER A 404 -26.77 -16.15 7.46
CA SER A 404 -27.28 -17.36 8.12
C SER A 404 -27.08 -18.66 7.34
N ILE A 405 -26.32 -19.60 7.90
CA ILE A 405 -26.35 -20.99 7.45
C ILE A 405 -27.60 -21.61 8.07
N SER A 406 -28.61 -21.87 7.26
CA SER A 406 -29.58 -22.90 7.56
C SER A 406 -28.83 -24.24 7.65
N ALA A 407 -29.01 -24.96 8.73
CA ALA A 407 -28.43 -26.29 8.91
C ALA A 407 -28.81 -27.19 7.74
N GLY A 408 -27.81 -27.63 6.96
CA GLY A 408 -28.03 -28.51 5.83
C GLY A 408 -26.68 -28.95 5.23
N MET A 409 -26.25 -30.12 5.64
CA MET A 409 -25.30 -31.06 5.04
C MET A 409 -23.87 -30.66 4.70
N PRO A 410 -22.90 -31.54 4.91
CA PRO A 410 -21.52 -31.35 4.49
C PRO A 410 -21.41 -31.61 2.99
N GLU A 411 -20.93 -30.64 2.23
CA GLU A 411 -20.38 -30.88 0.90
C GLU A 411 -18.98 -31.47 1.07
N ALA A 412 -18.84 -32.69 0.58
CA ALA A 412 -17.58 -33.39 0.39
C ALA A 412 -16.84 -32.80 -0.83
N GLU A 413 -15.49 -32.85 -0.74
CA GLU A 413 -14.42 -32.57 -1.71
C GLU A 413 -13.97 -31.13 -1.88
#